data_98464e2a38f9a451271236d983ebd695
#
_entry.id   98464e2a38f9a451271236d983ebd695
#
_cell.length_a   1.000
_cell.length_b   1.000
_cell.length_c   1.000
_cell.angle_alpha   90.00
_cell.angle_beta   90.00
_cell.angle_gamma   90.00
#
_symmetry.space_group_name_H-M   'P 1'
#
loop_
_entity.id
_entity.type
_entity.pdbx_description
1 polymer ?
#
loop_
_entity_poly.entity_id
_entity_poly.type
_entity_poly.pdbx_seq_one_letter_code
_entity_poly.pdbx_strand_id
1 'polypeptide(L)'
;TRSGSVDPFIVDYLGKKRGMTVDETLYYLNKKCGFIGYCGYSDCRDIYRLIDEGDEKARLAMDVFGYQIRKIIGAYAAAMNGLDAIVFTGGIGENSADARNDICPGLEFLGAEFDAEASHDAPAARLRK
;
A
#
# COMPACT_ATOMS: atom_id res chain seq x y z
N THR A 1 -8.86 2.94 -3.92
CA THR A 1 -9.95 2.63 -4.86
C THR A 1 -9.52 1.77 -6.06
N ARG A 2 -8.23 1.74 -6.39
CA ARG A 2 -7.67 1.06 -7.57
C ARG A 2 -7.30 -0.38 -7.25
N SER A 3 -7.38 -1.26 -8.27
CA SER A 3 -7.08 -2.68 -8.15
C SER A 3 -5.60 -3.00 -7.90
N GLY A 4 -4.70 -2.04 -8.15
CA GLY A 4 -3.27 -2.30 -8.14
C GLY A 4 -2.81 -3.05 -9.40
N SER A 5 -1.67 -3.76 -9.29
CA SER A 5 -1.13 -4.55 -10.40
C SER A 5 -1.96 -5.82 -10.59
N VAL A 6 -2.64 -5.90 -11.72
CA VAL A 6 -3.43 -7.07 -12.13
C VAL A 6 -3.09 -7.43 -13.57
N ASP A 7 -3.25 -8.69 -13.93
CA ASP A 7 -3.09 -9.14 -15.31
C ASP A 7 -4.14 -8.47 -16.19
N PRO A 8 -3.79 -7.91 -17.37
CA PRO A 8 -4.75 -7.27 -18.28
C PRO A 8 -5.91 -8.18 -18.70
N PHE A 9 -5.70 -9.49 -18.78
CA PHE A 9 -6.76 -10.45 -19.11
C PHE A 9 -7.89 -10.50 -18.09
N ILE A 10 -7.69 -9.96 -16.86
CA ILE A 10 -8.75 -9.87 -15.85
C ILE A 10 -9.94 -9.04 -16.34
N VAL A 11 -9.72 -8.09 -17.24
CA VAL A 11 -10.79 -7.23 -17.80
C VAL A 11 -11.79 -8.10 -18.58
N ASP A 12 -11.28 -8.94 -19.48
CA ASP A 12 -12.12 -9.86 -20.26
C ASP A 12 -12.81 -10.89 -19.36
N TYR A 13 -12.04 -11.51 -18.45
CA TYR A 13 -12.56 -12.50 -17.51
C TYR A 13 -13.69 -11.95 -16.63
N LEU A 14 -13.47 -10.80 -15.98
CA LEU A 14 -14.49 -10.18 -15.12
C LEU A 14 -15.69 -9.71 -15.92
N GLY A 15 -15.46 -9.12 -17.11
CA GLY A 15 -16.53 -8.72 -18.01
C GLY A 15 -17.44 -9.87 -18.33
N LYS A 16 -16.90 -10.99 -18.78
CA LYS A 16 -17.66 -12.21 -19.09
C LYS A 16 -18.36 -12.80 -17.86
N LYS A 17 -17.64 -12.89 -16.74
CA LYS A 17 -18.15 -13.50 -15.50
C LYS A 17 -19.28 -12.70 -14.86
N ARG A 18 -19.25 -11.36 -14.97
CA ARG A 18 -20.22 -10.45 -14.35
C ARG A 18 -21.19 -9.82 -15.34
N GLY A 19 -21.06 -10.11 -16.63
CA GLY A 19 -21.88 -9.51 -17.69
C GLY A 19 -21.66 -8.02 -17.86
N MET A 20 -20.42 -7.54 -17.57
CA MET A 20 -20.04 -6.13 -17.62
C MET A 20 -19.41 -5.81 -18.97
N THR A 21 -19.66 -4.61 -19.48
CA THR A 21 -18.89 -4.04 -20.58
C THR A 21 -17.44 -3.80 -20.17
N VAL A 22 -16.57 -3.54 -21.14
CA VAL A 22 -15.17 -3.16 -20.86
C VAL A 22 -15.12 -1.89 -20.00
N ASP A 23 -15.92 -0.87 -20.31
CA ASP A 23 -15.93 0.40 -19.59
C ASP A 23 -16.41 0.22 -18.14
N GLU A 24 -17.43 -0.59 -17.91
CA GLU A 24 -17.92 -0.92 -16.56
C GLU A 24 -16.86 -1.70 -15.77
N THR A 25 -16.16 -2.63 -16.42
CA THR A 25 -15.09 -3.41 -15.78
C THR A 25 -13.92 -2.49 -15.41
N LEU A 26 -13.50 -1.61 -16.30
CA LEU A 26 -12.44 -0.63 -16.02
C LEU A 26 -12.84 0.34 -14.91
N TYR A 27 -14.09 0.81 -14.91
CA TYR A 27 -14.62 1.62 -13.82
C TYR A 27 -14.57 0.87 -12.48
N TYR A 28 -15.00 -0.39 -12.47
CA TYR A 28 -14.97 -1.24 -11.28
C TYR A 28 -13.54 -1.39 -10.73
N LEU A 29 -12.57 -1.74 -11.59
CA LEU A 29 -11.17 -1.90 -11.22
C LEU A 29 -10.54 -0.60 -10.72
N ASN A 30 -10.98 0.54 -11.23
CA ASN A 30 -10.45 1.84 -10.86
C ASN A 30 -11.10 2.46 -9.61
N LYS A 31 -12.38 2.17 -9.34
CA LYS A 31 -13.17 2.89 -8.33
C LYS A 31 -13.73 2.03 -7.20
N LYS A 32 -13.77 0.70 -7.38
CA LYS A 32 -14.42 -0.22 -6.45
C LYS A 32 -13.48 -1.27 -5.84
N CYS A 33 -12.18 -1.14 -6.11
CA CYS A 33 -11.13 -2.04 -5.62
C CYS A 33 -10.24 -1.34 -4.58
N GLY A 34 -9.11 -1.98 -4.26
CA GLY A 34 -8.17 -1.49 -3.25
C GLY A 34 -8.81 -1.40 -1.88
N PHE A 35 -8.51 -0.38 -1.12
CA PHE A 35 -9.05 -0.20 0.24
C PHE A 35 -10.58 -0.28 0.29
N ILE A 36 -11.28 0.37 -0.64
CA ILE A 36 -12.74 0.27 -0.72
C ILE A 36 -13.20 -1.17 -0.89
N GLY A 37 -12.49 -1.97 -1.70
CA GLY A 37 -12.82 -3.36 -1.92
C GLY A 37 -12.61 -4.24 -0.68
N TYR A 38 -11.63 -3.91 0.17
CA TYR A 38 -11.33 -4.64 1.40
C TYR A 38 -12.25 -4.24 2.57
N CYS A 39 -12.32 -2.95 2.89
CA CYS A 39 -12.94 -2.45 4.11
C CYS A 39 -14.02 -1.38 3.89
N GLY A 40 -14.31 -0.98 2.65
CA GLY A 40 -15.33 0.02 2.34
C GLY A 40 -14.89 1.48 2.47
N TYR A 41 -13.66 1.73 2.90
CA TYR A 41 -13.10 3.07 3.10
C TYR A 41 -11.92 3.30 2.16
N SER A 42 -11.61 4.56 1.86
CA SER A 42 -10.49 4.94 0.98
C SER A 42 -9.50 5.90 1.63
N ASP A 43 -9.85 6.53 2.73
CA ASP A 43 -8.96 7.41 3.50
C ASP A 43 -8.22 6.61 4.57
N CYS A 44 -6.87 6.69 4.56
CA CYS A 44 -6.05 5.96 5.51
C CYS A 44 -6.35 6.31 6.98
N ARG A 45 -6.76 7.55 7.27
CA ARG A 45 -7.11 7.98 8.62
C ARG A 45 -8.33 7.23 9.15
N ASP A 46 -9.35 7.05 8.30
CA ASP A 46 -10.53 6.26 8.65
C ASP A 46 -10.19 4.77 8.81
N ILE A 47 -9.29 4.26 7.96
CA ILE A 47 -8.87 2.86 8.01
C ILE A 47 -8.08 2.58 9.29
N TYR A 48 -7.14 3.45 9.69
CA TYR A 48 -6.41 3.27 10.94
C TYR A 48 -7.32 3.39 12.17
N ARG A 49 -8.27 4.33 12.18
CA ARG A 49 -9.28 4.39 13.23
C ARG A 49 -10.07 3.08 13.37
N LEU A 50 -10.47 2.47 12.25
CA LEU A 50 -11.15 1.17 12.26
C LEU A 50 -10.23 0.03 12.77
N ILE A 51 -8.93 0.09 12.46
CA ILE A 51 -7.94 -0.86 13.01
C ILE A 51 -7.89 -0.74 14.53
N ASP A 52 -7.85 0.47 15.06
CA ASP A 52 -7.85 0.72 16.51
C ASP A 52 -9.17 0.23 17.18
N GLU A 53 -10.27 0.23 16.43
CA GLU A 53 -11.57 -0.32 16.84
C GLU A 53 -11.63 -1.87 16.68
N GLY A 54 -10.59 -2.51 16.12
CA GLY A 54 -10.49 -3.97 15.96
C GLY A 54 -11.06 -4.51 14.66
N ASP A 55 -11.24 -3.69 13.61
CA ASP A 55 -11.72 -4.15 12.30
C ASP A 55 -10.64 -4.93 11.55
N GLU A 56 -10.82 -6.25 11.44
CA GLU A 56 -9.88 -7.15 10.77
C GLU A 56 -9.77 -6.89 9.25
N LYS A 57 -10.82 -6.40 8.60
CA LYS A 57 -10.78 -6.08 7.17
C LYS A 57 -9.97 -4.82 6.90
N ALA A 58 -10.06 -3.84 7.78
CA ALA A 58 -9.23 -2.65 7.75
C ALA A 58 -7.76 -3.02 7.96
N ARG A 59 -7.45 -3.88 8.93
CA ARG A 59 -6.09 -4.39 9.15
C ARG A 59 -5.56 -5.13 7.92
N LEU A 60 -6.34 -6.05 7.36
CA LEU A 60 -5.98 -6.77 6.14
C LEU A 60 -5.71 -5.82 4.97
N ALA A 61 -6.50 -4.76 4.82
CA ALA A 61 -6.31 -3.78 3.76
C ALA A 61 -4.93 -3.10 3.86
N MET A 62 -4.50 -2.71 5.07
CA MET A 62 -3.20 -2.09 5.29
C MET A 62 -2.05 -3.09 5.20
N ASP A 63 -2.24 -4.33 5.65
CA ASP A 63 -1.25 -5.41 5.51
C ASP A 63 -0.94 -5.70 4.04
N VAL A 64 -1.98 -5.81 3.21
CA VAL A 64 -1.82 -6.00 1.75
C VAL A 64 -1.13 -4.80 1.12
N PHE A 65 -1.50 -3.58 1.52
CA PHE A 65 -0.88 -2.35 1.03
C PHE A 65 0.62 -2.30 1.36
N GLY A 66 0.99 -2.50 2.62
CA GLY A 66 2.39 -2.53 3.06
C GLY A 66 3.19 -3.64 2.39
N TYR A 67 2.60 -4.85 2.27
CA TYR A 67 3.23 -5.97 1.58
C TYR A 67 3.55 -5.67 0.11
N GLN A 68 2.62 -5.05 -0.63
CA GLN A 68 2.87 -4.70 -2.03
C GLN A 68 3.96 -3.65 -2.18
N ILE A 69 4.02 -2.67 -1.27
CA ILE A 69 5.08 -1.65 -1.28
C ILE A 69 6.44 -2.31 -0.99
N ARG A 70 6.54 -3.17 0.03
CA ARG A 70 7.79 -3.91 0.32
C ARG A 70 8.27 -4.73 -0.88
N LYS A 71 7.37 -5.40 -1.58
CA LYS A 71 7.73 -6.13 -2.81
C LYS A 71 8.36 -5.23 -3.87
N ILE A 72 7.78 -4.05 -4.08
CA ILE A 72 8.29 -3.08 -5.07
C ILE A 72 9.65 -2.53 -4.62
N ILE A 73 9.81 -2.18 -3.34
CA ILE A 73 11.09 -1.74 -2.78
C ILE A 73 12.16 -2.82 -2.99
N GLY A 74 11.85 -4.09 -2.67
CA GLY A 74 12.77 -5.20 -2.87
C GLY A 74 13.14 -5.41 -4.34
N ALA A 75 12.17 -5.30 -5.25
CA ALA A 75 12.41 -5.39 -6.68
C ALA A 75 13.34 -4.28 -7.20
N TYR A 76 13.14 -3.05 -6.76
CA TYR A 76 14.01 -1.94 -7.14
C TYR A 76 15.39 -2.03 -6.47
N ALA A 77 15.46 -2.44 -5.21
CA ALA A 77 16.75 -2.68 -4.55
C ALA A 77 17.59 -3.73 -5.30
N ALA A 78 16.96 -4.81 -5.76
CA ALA A 78 17.62 -5.82 -6.59
C ALA A 78 18.07 -5.24 -7.94
N ALA A 79 17.22 -4.47 -8.62
CA ALA A 79 17.57 -3.86 -9.91
C ALA A 79 18.71 -2.83 -9.82
N MET A 80 18.81 -2.13 -8.68
CA MET A 80 19.85 -1.13 -8.41
C MET A 80 21.12 -1.74 -7.76
N ASN A 81 21.11 -3.03 -7.45
CA ASN A 81 22.15 -3.68 -6.67
C ASN A 81 22.35 -3.08 -5.26
N GLY A 82 21.27 -2.74 -4.61
CA GLY A 82 21.22 -2.12 -3.29
C GLY A 82 20.46 -0.80 -3.31
N LEU A 83 20.40 -0.15 -2.15
CA LEU A 83 19.84 1.18 -1.98
C LEU A 83 20.57 1.94 -0.87
N ASP A 84 20.56 3.26 -0.93
CA ASP A 84 21.15 4.14 0.09
C ASP A 84 20.08 4.83 0.92
N ALA A 85 18.87 5.04 0.36
CA ALA A 85 17.76 5.65 1.06
C ALA A 85 16.42 5.22 0.46
N ILE A 86 15.38 5.20 1.30
CA ILE A 86 13.98 5.11 0.89
C ILE A 86 13.31 6.45 1.25
N VAL A 87 12.72 7.10 0.25
CA VAL A 87 12.05 8.40 0.45
C VAL A 87 10.54 8.18 0.32
N PHE A 88 9.82 8.50 1.38
CA PHE A 88 8.36 8.47 1.40
C PHE A 88 7.81 9.82 0.92
N THR A 89 6.91 9.79 -0.06
CA THR A 89 6.30 10.98 -0.67
C THR A 89 4.79 10.82 -0.81
N GLY A 90 4.14 11.90 -1.21
CA GLY A 90 2.69 11.94 -1.38
C GLY A 90 1.95 11.92 -0.04
N GLY A 91 0.63 12.07 -0.10
CA GLY A 91 -0.19 12.28 1.09
C GLY A 91 -0.03 11.20 2.16
N ILE A 92 -0.02 9.94 1.77
CA ILE A 92 0.13 8.80 2.70
C ILE A 92 1.58 8.72 3.21
N GLY A 93 2.56 8.73 2.29
CA GLY A 93 3.96 8.55 2.66
C GLY A 93 4.48 9.65 3.58
N GLU A 94 4.08 10.88 3.36
CA GLU A 94 4.51 12.03 4.16
C GLU A 94 3.76 12.14 5.50
N ASN A 95 2.44 11.91 5.50
CA ASN A 95 1.58 12.30 6.63
C ASN A 95 1.07 11.12 7.47
N SER A 96 1.39 9.86 7.10
CA SER A 96 0.97 8.70 7.88
C SER A 96 2.18 7.97 8.45
N ALA A 97 2.47 8.23 9.73
CA ALA A 97 3.47 7.48 10.48
C ALA A 97 3.08 5.99 10.55
N ASP A 98 1.80 5.68 10.78
CA ASP A 98 1.28 4.31 10.84
C ASP A 98 1.53 3.55 9.55
N ALA A 99 1.32 4.19 8.38
CA ALA A 99 1.63 3.55 7.10
C ALA A 99 3.13 3.27 6.95
N ARG A 100 4.01 4.16 7.39
CA ARG A 100 5.45 3.92 7.38
C ARG A 100 5.84 2.81 8.35
N ASN A 101 5.21 2.76 9.54
CA ASN A 101 5.38 1.70 10.52
C ASN A 101 4.91 0.33 9.97
N ASP A 102 3.89 0.30 9.15
CA ASP A 102 3.42 -0.93 8.49
C ASP A 102 4.32 -1.36 7.32
N ILE A 103 4.99 -0.42 6.65
CA ILE A 103 5.80 -0.69 5.45
C ILE A 103 7.24 -1.08 5.80
N CYS A 104 7.88 -0.37 6.74
CA CYS A 104 9.32 -0.48 6.99
C CYS A 104 9.80 -1.79 7.63
N PRO A 105 9.05 -2.42 8.56
CA PRO A 105 9.46 -3.71 9.11
C PRO A 105 9.64 -4.78 8.02
N GLY A 106 10.73 -5.53 8.10
CA GLY A 106 11.09 -6.54 7.10
C GLY A 106 11.98 -6.01 5.97
N LEU A 107 12.49 -4.78 6.08
CA LEU A 107 13.48 -4.20 5.15
C LEU A 107 14.90 -4.17 5.73
N GLU A 108 15.11 -4.73 6.92
CA GLU A 108 16.39 -4.75 7.64
C GLU A 108 17.48 -5.49 6.85
N PHE A 109 17.11 -6.47 6.04
CA PHE A 109 18.05 -7.20 5.17
C PHE A 109 18.70 -6.30 4.10
N LEU A 110 18.13 -5.12 3.83
CA LEU A 110 18.71 -4.10 2.96
C LEU A 110 19.69 -3.17 3.69
N GLY A 111 19.94 -3.42 4.99
CA GLY A 111 20.75 -2.56 5.85
C GLY A 111 20.02 -1.28 6.29
N ALA A 112 18.70 -1.27 6.18
CA ALA A 112 17.87 -0.14 6.59
C ALA A 112 17.48 -0.28 8.06
N GLU A 113 17.72 0.75 8.86
CA GLU A 113 17.21 0.88 10.22
C GLU A 113 16.04 1.86 10.22
N PHE A 114 14.92 1.44 10.77
CA PHE A 114 13.72 2.27 10.86
C PHE A 114 13.51 2.75 12.30
N ASP A 115 13.56 4.05 12.48
CA ASP A 115 13.25 4.72 13.75
C ASP A 115 11.78 5.15 13.76
N ALA A 116 10.95 4.39 14.47
CA ALA A 116 9.51 4.63 14.54
C ALA A 116 9.16 5.92 15.29
N GLU A 117 9.94 6.29 16.34
CA GLU A 117 9.72 7.53 17.10
C GLU A 117 10.04 8.73 16.24
N ALA A 118 11.22 8.76 15.61
CA ALA A 118 11.59 9.81 14.69
C ALA A 118 10.64 9.91 13.48
N SER A 119 10.08 8.79 13.04
CA SER A 119 9.08 8.74 11.97
C SER A 119 7.76 9.41 12.36
N HIS A 120 7.36 9.32 13.62
CA HIS A 120 6.12 9.95 14.10
C HIS A 120 6.23 11.46 14.11
N ASP A 121 7.38 12.00 14.53
CA ASP A 121 7.61 13.44 14.71
C ASP A 121 8.08 14.15 13.43
N ALA A 122 8.47 13.40 12.41
CA ALA A 122 9.03 13.96 11.17
C ALA A 122 8.00 14.02 10.05
N PRO A 123 7.89 15.15 9.33
CA PRO A 123 7.11 15.25 8.12
C PRO A 123 7.65 14.37 6.98
N ALA A 124 8.88 13.85 7.11
CA ALA A 124 9.47 12.85 6.21
C ALA A 124 10.46 11.98 6.98
N ALA A 125 10.15 10.70 7.18
CA ALA A 125 11.09 9.77 7.78
C ALA A 125 12.21 9.42 6.78
N ARG A 126 13.46 9.52 7.23
CA ARG A 126 14.63 9.07 6.49
C ARG A 126 15.15 7.80 7.14
N LEU A 127 15.30 6.73 6.37
CA LEU A 127 16.10 5.58 6.78
C LEU A 127 17.59 5.99 6.63
N ARG A 128 18.37 5.81 7.69
CA ARG A 128 19.82 6.02 7.64
C ARG A 128 20.51 4.65 7.64
N LYS A 129 21.55 4.53 6.80
CA LYS A 129 22.53 3.45 6.92
C LYS A 129 23.40 3.69 8.13
#